data_2106da73b4fde563fc48d364dd847297
#
_entry.id   2106da73b4fde563fc48d364dd847297
#
_cell.length_a   1.000
_cell.length_b   1.000
_cell.length_c   1.000
_cell.angle_alpha   90.00
_cell.angle_beta   90.00
_cell.angle_gamma   90.00
#
_symmetry.space_group_name_H-M   'P 1'
#
loop_
_entity.id
_entity.type
_entity.pdbx_description
1 polymer ?
#
loop_
_entity_poly.entity_id
_entity_poly.type
_entity_poly.pdbx_seq_one_letter_code
_entity_poly.pdbx_strand_id
1 'polypeptide(L)'
;MLWFSTLLDSAVHREKILSIGRRDALARIAHLLCELYVRLEVVGLAADYRYKLALTQGDLADASGLTSVHVNRMLKTLRDEDLLTFRGNEVVIHNWEKLTRRAEWDPGYLHLDNRPR
;
A
#
# COMPACT_ATOMS: atom_id res chain seq x y z
N MET A 1 8.61 -3.23 15.33
CA MET A 1 9.69 -2.33 14.91
C MET A 1 9.18 -0.90 14.88
N LEU A 2 9.83 -0.05 15.66
CA LEU A 2 9.35 1.33 15.80
C LEU A 2 9.40 2.11 14.50
N TRP A 3 10.50 1.99 13.75
CA TRP A 3 10.63 2.72 12.51
C TRP A 3 9.58 2.27 11.47
N PHE A 4 9.24 0.97 11.47
CA PHE A 4 8.22 0.45 10.57
C PHE A 4 6.85 1.03 10.89
N SER A 5 6.53 1.10 12.20
CA SER A 5 5.27 1.71 12.63
C SER A 5 5.20 3.18 12.21
N THR A 6 6.31 3.90 12.34
CA THR A 6 6.37 5.29 11.91
C THR A 6 6.17 5.41 10.41
N LEU A 7 6.78 4.52 9.63
CA LEU A 7 6.62 4.50 8.18
C LEU A 7 5.15 4.24 7.80
N LEU A 8 4.53 3.26 8.45
CA LEU A 8 3.13 2.95 8.18
C LEU A 8 2.22 4.12 8.57
N ASP A 9 2.47 4.74 9.72
CA ASP A 9 1.68 5.88 10.17
C ASP A 9 1.77 7.02 9.18
N SER A 10 2.96 7.29 8.66
CA SER A 10 3.17 8.33 7.66
C SER A 10 2.39 8.04 6.39
N ALA A 11 2.44 6.79 5.91
CA ALA A 11 1.72 6.39 4.72
C ALA A 11 0.21 6.51 4.92
N VAL A 12 -0.29 6.05 6.06
CA VAL A 12 -1.71 6.12 6.38
C VAL A 12 -2.18 7.57 6.46
N HIS A 13 -1.38 8.41 7.11
CA HIS A 13 -1.73 9.82 7.23
C HIS A 13 -1.87 10.47 5.85
N ARG A 14 -0.92 10.24 4.97
CA ARG A 14 -0.98 10.77 3.61
C ARG A 14 -2.17 10.23 2.85
N GLU A 15 -2.42 8.94 2.99
CA GLU A 15 -3.54 8.30 2.31
C GLU A 15 -4.87 8.93 2.74
N LYS A 16 -5.05 9.16 4.03
CA LYS A 16 -6.27 9.78 4.52
C LYS A 16 -6.46 11.17 3.95
N ILE A 17 -5.40 11.95 3.87
CA ILE A 17 -5.48 13.31 3.32
C ILE A 17 -5.87 13.28 1.85
N LEU A 18 -5.24 12.38 1.08
CA LEU A 18 -5.43 12.33 -0.36
C LEU A 18 -6.72 11.63 -0.78
N SER A 19 -7.26 10.78 0.08
CA SER A 19 -8.38 9.91 -0.29
C SER A 19 -9.74 10.41 0.12
N ILE A 20 -9.81 11.49 0.88
CA ILE A 20 -11.08 11.96 1.41
C ILE A 20 -12.10 12.17 0.29
N GLY A 21 -13.18 11.36 0.33
CA GLY A 21 -14.29 11.48 -0.59
C GLY A 21 -14.02 11.12 -2.04
N ARG A 22 -12.86 10.56 -2.36
CA ARG A 22 -12.50 10.35 -3.76
C ARG A 22 -12.27 8.89 -4.13
N ARG A 23 -11.54 8.15 -3.29
CA ARG A 23 -11.19 6.77 -3.62
C ARG A 23 -12.13 5.79 -2.95
N ASP A 24 -12.48 4.73 -3.67
CA ASP A 24 -13.22 3.63 -3.05
C ASP A 24 -12.27 2.81 -2.16
N ALA A 25 -12.83 1.83 -1.46
CA ALA A 25 -12.07 1.03 -0.51
C ALA A 25 -10.95 0.25 -1.19
N LEU A 26 -11.21 -0.28 -2.37
CA LEU A 26 -10.20 -1.04 -3.11
C LEU A 26 -9.03 -0.15 -3.49
N ALA A 27 -9.32 1.04 -4.01
CA ALA A 27 -8.28 1.98 -4.39
C ALA A 27 -7.45 2.42 -3.19
N ARG A 28 -8.09 2.62 -2.03
CA ARG A 28 -7.37 2.99 -0.82
C ARG A 28 -6.40 1.92 -0.36
N ILE A 29 -6.82 0.66 -0.36
CA ILE A 29 -5.94 -0.45 0.01
C ILE A 29 -4.80 -0.58 -1.00
N ALA A 30 -5.11 -0.52 -2.29
CA ALA A 30 -4.09 -0.61 -3.32
C ALA A 30 -3.08 0.54 -3.21
N HIS A 31 -3.57 1.76 -2.97
CA HIS A 31 -2.71 2.93 -2.81
C HIS A 31 -1.76 2.78 -1.61
N LEU A 32 -2.30 2.32 -0.48
CA LEU A 32 -1.49 2.11 0.70
C LEU A 32 -0.38 1.10 0.44
N LEU A 33 -0.70 0.00 -0.23
CA LEU A 33 0.31 -1.03 -0.52
C LEU A 33 1.35 -0.53 -1.52
N CYS A 34 0.96 0.28 -2.49
CA CYS A 34 1.93 0.91 -3.40
C CYS A 34 2.86 1.86 -2.66
N GLU A 35 2.31 2.68 -1.78
CA GLU A 35 3.12 3.63 -1.04
C GLU A 35 4.11 2.94 -0.13
N LEU A 36 3.68 1.87 0.54
CA LEU A 36 4.58 1.09 1.38
C LEU A 36 5.72 0.50 0.57
N TYR A 37 5.42 -0.01 -0.63
CA TYR A 37 6.47 -0.53 -1.49
C TYR A 37 7.52 0.53 -1.82
N VAL A 38 7.09 1.71 -2.26
CA VAL A 38 8.01 2.76 -2.65
C VAL A 38 8.86 3.22 -1.46
N ARG A 39 8.24 3.39 -0.31
CA ARG A 39 8.97 3.83 0.89
C ARG A 39 9.97 2.78 1.37
N LEU A 40 9.60 1.52 1.32
CA LEU A 40 10.50 0.45 1.72
C LEU A 40 11.62 0.26 0.70
N GLU A 41 11.34 0.47 -0.57
CA GLU A 41 12.36 0.40 -1.61
C GLU A 41 13.44 1.46 -1.38
N VAL A 42 13.03 2.66 -1.02
CA VAL A 42 13.96 3.77 -0.77
C VAL A 42 14.96 3.43 0.33
N VAL A 43 14.53 2.70 1.35
CA VAL A 43 15.41 2.32 2.47
C VAL A 43 16.01 0.92 2.31
N GLY A 44 15.86 0.31 1.13
CA GLY A 44 16.50 -0.96 0.83
C GLY A 44 15.79 -2.19 1.37
N LEU A 45 14.52 -2.06 1.77
CA LEU A 45 13.75 -3.16 2.36
C LEU A 45 12.71 -3.73 1.42
N ALA A 46 12.66 -3.25 0.18
CA ALA A 46 11.81 -3.80 -0.85
C ALA A 46 12.59 -3.82 -2.16
N ALA A 47 12.37 -4.84 -2.96
CA ALA A 47 13.02 -4.97 -4.27
C ALA A 47 12.22 -5.95 -5.11
N ASP A 48 12.31 -5.82 -6.42
CA ASP A 48 11.67 -6.74 -7.37
C ASP A 48 10.16 -6.83 -7.15
N TYR A 49 9.55 -5.70 -6.75
CA TYR A 49 8.11 -5.59 -6.52
C TYR A 49 7.61 -6.53 -5.43
N ARG A 50 8.45 -6.76 -4.40
CA ARG A 50 8.04 -7.54 -3.24
C ARG A 50 8.66 -6.98 -1.98
N TYR A 51 7.95 -7.14 -0.88
CA TYR A 51 8.44 -6.69 0.41
C TYR A 51 7.75 -7.46 1.53
N LYS A 52 8.43 -7.48 2.67
CA LYS A 52 7.87 -8.07 3.89
C LYS A 52 7.01 -7.04 4.60
N LEU A 53 5.82 -7.44 4.99
CA LEU A 53 4.91 -6.58 5.73
C LEU A 53 4.47 -7.33 6.98
N ALA A 54 5.09 -7.03 8.10
CA ALA A 54 4.85 -7.73 9.37
C ALA A 54 3.58 -7.20 10.05
N LEU A 55 2.48 -7.25 9.32
CA LEU A 55 1.17 -6.80 9.80
C LEU A 55 0.13 -7.83 9.44
N THR A 56 -0.89 -7.94 10.28
CA THR A 56 -2.04 -8.79 9.96
C THR A 56 -3.03 -8.02 9.10
N GLN A 57 -3.99 -8.73 8.54
CA GLN A 57 -5.08 -8.08 7.83
C GLN A 57 -5.90 -7.19 8.76
N GLY A 58 -6.00 -7.58 10.04
CA GLY A 58 -6.65 -6.73 11.04
C GLY A 58 -5.93 -5.41 11.24
N ASP A 59 -4.60 -5.46 11.29
CA ASP A 59 -3.80 -4.24 11.40
C ASP A 59 -3.98 -3.36 10.16
N LEU A 60 -4.02 -3.96 9.00
CA LEU A 60 -4.24 -3.23 7.76
C LEU A 60 -5.63 -2.61 7.72
N ALA A 61 -6.62 -3.33 8.25
CA ALA A 61 -7.99 -2.82 8.35
C ALA A 61 -8.04 -1.58 9.24
N ASP A 62 -7.38 -1.64 10.40
CA ASP A 62 -7.33 -0.49 11.31
C ASP A 62 -6.66 0.70 10.62
N ALA A 63 -5.57 0.45 9.92
CA ALA A 63 -4.83 1.51 9.25
C ALA A 63 -5.65 2.19 8.14
N SER A 64 -6.49 1.43 7.46
CA SER A 64 -7.25 1.94 6.33
C SER A 64 -8.67 2.40 6.72
N GLY A 65 -9.07 2.17 7.97
CA GLY A 65 -10.42 2.51 8.40
C GLY A 65 -11.48 1.55 7.88
N LEU A 66 -11.09 0.33 7.57
CA LEU A 66 -11.99 -0.69 7.04
C LEU A 66 -12.09 -1.84 8.04
N THR A 67 -13.05 -2.74 7.82
CA THR A 67 -13.12 -3.98 8.61
C THR A 67 -12.17 -5.03 8.04
N SER A 68 -11.79 -6.01 8.87
CA SER A 68 -10.97 -7.12 8.39
C SER A 68 -11.63 -7.88 7.24
N VAL A 69 -12.96 -8.01 7.30
CA VAL A 69 -13.70 -8.68 6.23
C VAL A 69 -13.56 -7.92 4.92
N HIS A 70 -13.69 -6.59 4.98
CA HIS A 70 -13.53 -5.74 3.81
C HIS A 70 -12.12 -5.84 3.23
N VAL A 71 -11.10 -5.76 4.10
CA VAL A 71 -9.72 -5.86 3.66
C VAL A 71 -9.46 -7.20 2.98
N ASN A 72 -9.94 -8.28 3.58
CA ASN A 72 -9.77 -9.62 3.01
C ASN A 72 -10.41 -9.71 1.63
N ARG A 73 -11.60 -9.13 1.48
CA ARG A 73 -12.30 -9.12 0.20
C ARG A 73 -11.55 -8.30 -0.85
N MET A 74 -11.02 -7.14 -0.44
CA MET A 74 -10.26 -6.29 -1.35
C MET A 74 -8.97 -6.98 -1.80
N LEU A 75 -8.27 -7.63 -0.87
CA LEU A 75 -7.04 -8.36 -1.20
C LEU A 75 -7.35 -9.53 -2.14
N LYS A 76 -8.47 -10.19 -1.95
CA LYS A 76 -8.89 -11.26 -2.85
C LYS A 76 -9.13 -10.72 -4.25
N THR A 77 -9.81 -9.57 -4.36
CA THR A 77 -10.06 -8.94 -5.66
C THR A 77 -8.75 -8.59 -6.35
N LEU A 78 -7.80 -8.02 -5.62
CA LEU A 78 -6.50 -7.67 -6.20
C LEU A 78 -5.75 -8.92 -6.67
N ARG A 79 -5.84 -10.01 -5.92
CA ARG A 79 -5.23 -11.28 -6.31
C ARG A 79 -5.91 -11.85 -7.55
N ASP A 80 -7.24 -11.81 -7.59
CA ASP A 80 -7.99 -12.36 -8.72
C ASP A 80 -7.74 -11.55 -10.00
N GLU A 81 -7.45 -10.27 -9.88
CA GLU A 81 -7.09 -9.43 -11.03
C GLU A 81 -5.59 -9.54 -11.36
N ASP A 82 -4.88 -10.40 -10.66
CA ASP A 82 -3.46 -10.63 -10.87
C ASP A 82 -2.62 -9.37 -10.68
N LEU A 83 -3.00 -8.54 -9.72
CA LEU A 83 -2.31 -7.30 -9.43
C LEU A 83 -1.29 -7.46 -8.32
N LEU A 84 -1.67 -8.13 -7.23
CA LEU A 84 -0.76 -8.43 -6.14
C LEU A 84 -1.28 -9.60 -5.31
N THR A 85 -0.39 -10.16 -4.51
CA THR A 85 -0.77 -11.13 -3.47
C THR A 85 -0.16 -10.71 -2.16
N PHE A 86 -0.87 -10.99 -1.07
CA PHE A 86 -0.39 -10.77 0.27
C PHE A 86 -0.57 -12.09 1.02
N ARG A 87 0.53 -12.83 1.16
CA ARG A 87 0.53 -14.13 1.83
C ARG A 87 1.57 -14.15 2.93
N GLY A 88 1.17 -14.68 4.07
CA GLY A 88 2.04 -14.66 5.22
C GLY A 88 2.39 -13.22 5.51
N ASN A 89 3.67 -12.93 5.54
CA ASN A 89 4.15 -11.58 5.80
C ASN A 89 4.75 -10.93 4.53
N GLU A 90 4.42 -11.46 3.36
CA GLU A 90 5.02 -10.95 2.13
C GLU A 90 3.97 -10.44 1.17
N VAL A 91 4.20 -9.24 0.64
CA VAL A 91 3.43 -8.65 -0.45
C VAL A 91 4.24 -8.79 -1.72
N VAL A 92 3.62 -9.33 -2.77
CA VAL A 92 4.22 -9.46 -4.10
C VAL A 92 3.33 -8.74 -5.08
N ILE A 93 3.88 -7.75 -5.77
CA ILE A 93 3.14 -6.99 -6.78
C ILE A 93 3.41 -7.63 -8.13
N HIS A 94 2.36 -8.08 -8.79
CA HIS A 94 2.48 -8.80 -10.06
C HIS A 94 2.42 -7.87 -11.27
N ASN A 95 1.70 -6.74 -11.16
CA ASN A 95 1.57 -5.80 -12.26
C ASN A 95 1.51 -4.39 -11.69
N TRP A 96 2.67 -3.76 -11.61
CA TRP A 96 2.80 -2.44 -10.99
C TRP A 96 1.98 -1.38 -11.73
N GLU A 97 2.06 -1.36 -13.05
CA GLU A 97 1.35 -0.34 -13.82
C GLU A 97 -0.16 -0.43 -13.63
N LYS A 98 -0.70 -1.64 -13.70
CA LYS A 98 -2.13 -1.83 -13.54
C LYS A 98 -2.56 -1.57 -12.12
N LEU A 99 -1.73 -1.98 -11.14
CA LEU A 99 -2.03 -1.74 -9.74
C LEU A 99 -2.06 -0.24 -9.43
N THR A 100 -1.09 0.52 -9.95
CA THR A 100 -1.05 1.97 -9.70
C THR A 100 -2.25 2.68 -10.31
N ARG A 101 -2.69 2.24 -11.48
CA ARG A 101 -3.91 2.78 -12.07
C ARG A 101 -5.14 2.46 -11.22
N ARG A 102 -5.22 1.24 -10.73
CA ARG A 102 -6.32 0.82 -9.88
C ARG A 102 -6.34 1.58 -8.56
N ALA A 103 -5.17 1.92 -8.06
CA ALA A 103 -4.98 2.66 -6.82
C ALA A 103 -5.14 4.17 -6.98
N GLU A 104 -5.25 4.66 -8.21
CA GLU A 104 -5.19 6.08 -8.50
C GLU A 104 -3.90 6.69 -7.94
N TRP A 105 -2.82 5.95 -8.07
CA TRP A 105 -1.53 6.32 -7.53
C TRP A 105 -0.84 7.35 -8.41
N ASP A 106 -0.36 8.42 -7.79
CA ASP A 106 0.46 9.40 -8.47
C ASP A 106 1.83 9.39 -7.84
N PRO A 107 2.82 8.74 -8.45
CA PRO A 107 4.17 8.70 -7.88
C PRO A 107 4.84 10.07 -7.83
N GLY A 108 4.29 11.05 -8.51
CA GLY A 108 4.89 12.38 -8.58
C GLY A 108 5.09 13.02 -7.22
N TYR A 109 4.12 12.88 -6.30
CA TYR A 109 4.26 13.53 -5.01
C TYR A 109 5.33 12.86 -4.13
N LEU A 110 5.56 11.58 -4.29
CA LEU A 110 6.68 10.92 -3.60
C LEU A 110 8.01 11.28 -4.21
N HIS A 111 8.04 11.45 -5.53
CA HIS A 111 9.24 11.93 -6.20
C HIS A 111 9.64 13.31 -5.69
N LEU A 112 8.65 14.15 -5.47
CA LEU A 112 8.90 15.48 -4.92
C LEU A 112 9.52 15.40 -3.54
N ASP A 113 9.12 14.42 -2.73
CA ASP A 113 9.66 14.23 -1.39
C ASP A 113 11.09 13.71 -1.41
N ASN A 114 11.45 12.94 -2.42
CA ASN A 114 12.70 12.19 -2.45
C ASN A 114 13.77 12.82 -3.31
N ARG A 115 13.41 13.72 -4.19
CA ARG A 115 14.37 14.34 -5.10
C ARG A 115 15.06 15.52 -4.47
N PRO A 116 16.38 15.61 -4.65
CA PRO A 116 17.06 16.88 -4.34
C PRO A 116 16.54 17.94 -5.32
N ARG A 117 16.34 19.09 -4.81
CA ARG A 117 15.80 20.18 -5.60
C ARG A 117 16.83 21.24 -5.83
#